data_f0560d3e72f742aa1a146b89c9621914
#
_entry.id   f0560d3e72f742aa1a146b89c9621914
#
_cell.length_a   1.000
_cell.length_b   1.000
_cell.length_c   1.000
_cell.angle_alpha   90.00
_cell.angle_beta   90.00
_cell.angle_gamma   90.00
#
_symmetry.space_group_name_H-M   'P 1'
#
loop_
_entity.id
_entity.type
_entity.pdbx_description
1 polymer ?
#
loop_
_entity_poly.entity_id
_entity_poly.type
_entity_poly.pdbx_seq_one_letter_code
_entity_poly.pdbx_strand_id
1 'polypeptide(L)'
;MNTTRQESAVIYLSDQRKEVLNKDHIKKEILGNNQLGLPERYAFLNLIALNEVNINACKEMETAITQKTLVVLLPIHGELVYKALTDVTTIDVGEIVVFTIDEGQIYNVFNPYKENSIQYLELHFYNSNVQDNHISFDLQASTNNLIELMNTVDIKLSLGMFEGRSEGAISIRNATRGVFSYVLQGAFEFQNRLLQVGDSLALWDLPTQELIEFEALSNGAIILTIEFV
;
A
#
# COMPACT_ATOMS: atom_id res chain seq x y z
N MET A 1 27.24 -9.10 -27.11
CA MET A 1 26.09 -9.83 -26.54
C MET A 1 25.55 -8.98 -25.41
N ASN A 2 24.44 -8.25 -25.60
CA ASN A 2 23.77 -7.56 -24.53
C ASN A 2 23.11 -8.66 -23.66
N THR A 3 23.71 -9.00 -22.55
CA THR A 3 23.01 -9.72 -21.50
C THR A 3 22.01 -8.75 -20.91
N THR A 4 20.76 -8.83 -21.32
CA THR A 4 19.63 -8.19 -20.63
C THR A 4 19.68 -8.70 -19.19
N ARG A 5 20.04 -7.81 -18.25
CA ARG A 5 19.99 -8.13 -16.82
C ARG A 5 18.51 -8.24 -16.49
N GLN A 6 18.07 -9.42 -16.12
CA GLN A 6 16.70 -9.66 -15.70
C GLN A 6 16.53 -9.07 -14.30
N GLU A 7 15.47 -8.31 -14.08
CA GLU A 7 15.09 -7.81 -12.75
C GLU A 7 14.81 -8.97 -11.79
N SER A 8 15.13 -8.77 -10.54
CA SER A 8 14.75 -9.68 -9.47
C SER A 8 13.31 -9.40 -9.04
N ALA A 9 12.51 -10.45 -8.78
CA ALA A 9 11.10 -10.32 -8.49
C ALA A 9 10.61 -11.34 -7.46
N VAL A 10 9.67 -10.90 -6.61
CA VAL A 10 8.88 -11.77 -5.72
C VAL A 10 7.41 -11.41 -5.83
N ILE A 11 6.55 -12.43 -6.05
CA ILE A 11 5.09 -12.29 -5.98
C ILE A 11 4.63 -12.74 -4.59
N TYR A 12 3.83 -11.93 -3.94
CA TYR A 12 3.16 -12.23 -2.68
C TYR A 12 1.70 -12.55 -2.98
N LEU A 13 1.36 -13.83 -2.98
CA LEU A 13 0.01 -14.28 -3.30
C LEU A 13 -0.98 -13.98 -2.15
N SER A 14 -2.18 -13.57 -2.53
CA SER A 14 -3.24 -13.17 -1.60
C SER A 14 -3.72 -14.30 -0.69
N ASP A 15 -3.74 -15.53 -1.17
CA ASP A 15 -4.14 -16.72 -0.42
C ASP A 15 -3.10 -17.19 0.62
N GLN A 16 -1.88 -16.66 0.56
CA GLN A 16 -0.79 -16.95 1.51
C GLN A 16 -0.61 -15.86 2.58
N ARG A 17 -1.50 -14.87 2.61
CA ARG A 17 -1.44 -13.81 3.63
C ARG A 17 -1.76 -14.37 5.01
N LYS A 18 -1.07 -13.85 6.03
CA LYS A 18 -1.44 -14.13 7.41
C LYS A 18 -2.67 -13.32 7.77
N GLU A 19 -3.68 -14.00 8.34
CA GLU A 19 -4.86 -13.34 8.89
C GLU A 19 -4.81 -13.37 10.42
N VAL A 20 -4.98 -12.20 11.01
CA VAL A 20 -5.18 -12.03 12.45
C VAL A 20 -6.65 -11.69 12.66
N LEU A 21 -7.36 -12.64 13.25
CA LEU A 21 -8.80 -12.55 13.50
C LEU A 21 -9.05 -12.31 14.98
N ASN A 22 -9.83 -11.30 15.30
CA ASN A 22 -10.41 -11.14 16.62
C ASN A 22 -11.89 -10.68 16.52
N LYS A 23 -12.54 -10.48 17.65
CA LYS A 23 -13.96 -10.09 17.69
C LYS A 23 -14.23 -8.68 17.13
N ASP A 24 -13.24 -7.81 17.07
CA ASP A 24 -13.37 -6.40 16.77
C ASP A 24 -12.86 -6.05 15.36
N HIS A 25 -11.86 -6.78 14.85
CA HIS A 25 -11.29 -6.55 13.53
C HIS A 25 -10.66 -7.79 12.90
N ILE A 26 -10.42 -7.71 11.59
CA ILE A 26 -9.64 -8.67 10.79
C ILE A 26 -8.48 -7.88 10.19
N LYS A 27 -7.25 -8.36 10.39
CA LYS A 27 -6.05 -7.81 9.75
C LYS A 27 -5.40 -8.87 8.88
N LYS A 28 -5.22 -8.57 7.59
CA LYS A 28 -4.49 -9.40 6.62
C LYS A 28 -3.12 -8.78 6.37
N GLU A 29 -2.08 -9.47 6.81
CA GLU A 29 -0.70 -9.02 6.66
C GLU A 29 -0.17 -9.41 5.27
N ILE A 30 0.08 -8.43 4.39
CA ILE A 30 0.70 -8.61 3.08
C ILE A 30 2.22 -8.65 3.25
N LEU A 31 2.77 -7.63 3.91
CA LEU A 31 4.14 -7.55 4.41
C LEU A 31 4.12 -7.26 5.89
N GLY A 32 5.09 -7.76 6.67
CA GLY A 32 5.16 -7.45 8.08
C GLY A 32 6.03 -8.42 8.86
N ASN A 33 5.84 -8.41 10.17
CA ASN A 33 6.63 -9.19 11.11
C ASN A 33 6.23 -10.67 11.00
N ASN A 34 7.05 -11.44 10.28
CA ASN A 34 6.75 -12.82 9.92
C ASN A 34 6.96 -13.79 11.08
N GLN A 35 5.93 -13.98 11.91
CA GLN A 35 5.94 -15.01 12.95
C GLN A 35 5.84 -16.45 12.39
N LEU A 36 5.53 -16.63 11.11
CA LEU A 36 5.43 -17.93 10.46
C LEU A 36 6.75 -18.42 9.87
N GLY A 37 7.83 -17.62 9.94
CA GLY A 37 9.16 -18.01 9.45
C GLY A 37 9.27 -18.08 7.92
N LEU A 38 8.36 -17.43 7.18
CA LEU A 38 8.46 -17.30 5.72
C LEU A 38 9.33 -16.08 5.40
N PRO A 39 10.60 -16.25 5.01
CA PRO A 39 11.54 -15.14 4.83
C PRO A 39 11.12 -14.15 3.74
N GLU A 40 10.27 -14.58 2.80
CA GLU A 40 9.83 -13.77 1.67
C GLU A 40 8.85 -12.65 2.04
N ARG A 41 8.29 -12.65 3.26
CA ARG A 41 7.29 -11.65 3.69
C ARG A 41 7.83 -10.61 4.66
N TYR A 42 9.14 -10.49 4.77
CA TYR A 42 9.79 -9.41 5.51
C TYR A 42 9.64 -8.07 4.77
N ALA A 43 10.06 -7.00 5.45
CA ALA A 43 10.13 -5.68 4.89
C ALA A 43 10.76 -5.67 3.47
N PHE A 44 10.18 -4.88 2.59
CA PHE A 44 10.77 -4.60 1.28
C PHE A 44 11.33 -3.18 1.28
N LEU A 45 12.64 -3.06 1.30
CA LEU A 45 13.31 -1.77 1.46
C LEU A 45 12.80 -1.04 2.71
N ASN A 46 12.26 0.17 2.56
CA ASN A 46 11.73 0.95 3.67
C ASN A 46 10.29 0.58 4.06
N LEU A 47 9.57 -0.21 3.24
CA LEU A 47 8.21 -0.68 3.57
C LEU A 47 8.30 -1.84 4.55
N ILE A 48 8.00 -1.57 5.82
CA ILE A 48 8.12 -2.55 6.91
C ILE A 48 6.81 -3.29 7.20
N ALA A 49 5.67 -2.71 6.82
CA ALA A 49 4.38 -3.39 6.87
C ALA A 49 3.43 -2.84 5.80
N LEU A 50 2.62 -3.73 5.25
CA LEU A 50 1.44 -3.43 4.44
C LEU A 50 0.34 -4.37 4.90
N ASN A 51 -0.75 -3.80 5.40
CA ASN A 51 -1.87 -4.54 5.96
C ASN A 51 -3.18 -4.07 5.32
N GLU A 52 -4.06 -5.03 5.05
CA GLU A 52 -5.48 -4.77 4.79
C GLU A 52 -6.23 -5.01 6.09
N VAL A 53 -6.94 -3.99 6.57
CA VAL A 53 -7.63 -4.02 7.86
C VAL A 53 -9.12 -3.81 7.65
N ASN A 54 -9.93 -4.66 8.28
CA ASN A 54 -11.38 -4.52 8.37
C ASN A 54 -11.77 -4.39 9.84
N ILE A 55 -12.46 -3.30 10.21
CA ILE A 55 -12.93 -3.05 11.58
C ILE A 55 -14.44 -3.13 11.62
N ASN A 56 -14.97 -3.94 12.54
CA ASN A 56 -16.41 -4.08 12.76
C ASN A 56 -17.06 -2.78 13.26
N ALA A 57 -18.39 -2.69 13.14
CA ALA A 57 -19.18 -1.54 13.56
C ALA A 57 -18.90 -1.12 15.02
N CYS A 58 -18.70 0.18 15.26
CA CYS A 58 -18.42 0.76 16.60
C CYS A 58 -17.17 0.17 17.29
N LYS A 59 -16.20 -0.35 16.52
CA LYS A 59 -14.97 -0.93 17.05
C LYS A 59 -13.75 -0.11 16.66
N GLU A 60 -12.64 -0.41 17.32
CA GLU A 60 -11.34 0.22 17.06
C GLU A 60 -10.23 -0.82 16.98
N MET A 61 -9.16 -0.43 16.33
CA MET A 61 -7.89 -1.15 16.34
C MET A 61 -6.80 -0.22 16.85
N GLU A 62 -6.06 -0.69 17.86
CA GLU A 62 -4.87 -0.04 18.40
C GLU A 62 -3.63 -0.61 17.73
N THR A 63 -2.71 0.25 17.32
CA THR A 63 -1.41 -0.14 16.76
C THR A 63 -0.29 0.48 17.57
N ALA A 64 0.54 -0.38 18.18
CA ALA A 64 1.73 0.03 18.93
C ALA A 64 2.95 0.10 17.99
N ILE A 65 3.72 1.17 18.12
CA ILE A 65 4.88 1.45 17.29
C ILE A 65 6.16 1.07 18.03
N THR A 66 6.96 0.19 17.43
CA THR A 66 8.20 -0.36 18.01
C THR A 66 9.47 0.34 17.52
N GLN A 67 9.34 1.24 16.55
CA GLN A 67 10.42 2.07 16.01
C GLN A 67 9.80 3.27 15.30
N LYS A 68 10.53 4.38 15.14
CA LYS A 68 10.02 5.57 14.43
C LYS A 68 9.49 5.18 13.03
N THR A 69 8.21 5.46 12.77
CA THR A 69 7.48 4.97 11.61
C THR A 69 6.71 6.10 10.93
N LEU A 70 6.80 6.16 9.61
CA LEU A 70 5.85 6.90 8.78
C LEU A 70 4.67 5.98 8.49
N VAL A 71 3.48 6.42 8.86
CA VAL A 71 2.21 5.69 8.65
C VAL A 71 1.41 6.34 7.54
N VAL A 72 0.87 5.53 6.64
CA VAL A 72 -0.13 5.94 5.65
C VAL A 72 -1.39 5.13 5.87
N LEU A 73 -2.53 5.80 6.03
CA LEU A 73 -3.86 5.19 6.10
C LEU A 73 -4.63 5.57 4.84
N LEU A 74 -5.12 4.56 4.12
CA LEU A 74 -5.89 4.72 2.89
C LEU A 74 -7.23 3.99 3.04
N PRO A 75 -8.37 4.71 3.26
CA PRO A 75 -9.70 4.11 3.28
C PRO A 75 -10.05 3.47 1.93
N ILE A 76 -10.58 2.24 1.96
CA ILE A 76 -11.08 1.52 0.78
C ILE A 76 -12.60 1.47 0.81
N HIS A 77 -13.18 1.27 2.00
CA HIS A 77 -14.62 1.21 2.19
C HIS A 77 -15.01 1.87 3.51
N GLY A 78 -15.86 2.89 3.44
CA GLY A 78 -16.32 3.69 4.57
C GLY A 78 -15.26 4.66 5.10
N GLU A 79 -15.72 5.69 5.81
CA GLU A 79 -14.85 6.63 6.51
C GLU A 79 -14.27 5.99 7.77
N LEU A 80 -13.08 6.40 8.15
CA LEU A 80 -12.46 6.03 9.41
C LEU A 80 -12.09 7.27 10.23
N VAL A 81 -12.04 7.11 11.55
CA VAL A 81 -11.50 8.13 12.46
C VAL A 81 -10.18 7.60 13.01
N TYR A 82 -9.08 8.33 12.79
CA TYR A 82 -7.84 7.98 13.44
C TYR A 82 -7.47 8.95 14.54
N LYS A 83 -6.79 8.44 15.56
CA LYS A 83 -6.24 9.21 16.66
C LYS A 83 -4.77 8.87 16.83
N ALA A 84 -3.92 9.86 16.66
CA ALA A 84 -2.50 9.76 16.96
C ALA A 84 -2.11 10.92 17.89
N LEU A 85 -1.47 10.61 19.02
CA LEU A 85 -1.14 11.59 20.06
C LEU A 85 -2.38 12.37 20.53
N THR A 86 -2.47 13.67 20.19
CA THR A 86 -3.59 14.56 20.53
C THR A 86 -4.55 14.77 19.37
N ASP A 87 -4.16 14.40 18.17
CA ASP A 87 -4.90 14.67 16.96
C ASP A 87 -5.95 13.58 16.69
N VAL A 88 -7.15 14.03 16.36
CA VAL A 88 -8.27 13.18 15.95
C VAL A 88 -8.77 13.69 14.61
N THR A 89 -8.72 12.85 13.60
CA THR A 89 -9.09 13.23 12.24
C THR A 89 -9.94 12.15 11.60
N THR A 90 -10.97 12.57 10.85
CA THR A 90 -11.78 11.69 10.00
C THR A 90 -11.21 11.74 8.59
N ILE A 91 -11.09 10.58 7.94
CA ILE A 91 -10.70 10.45 6.53
C ILE A 91 -11.70 9.55 5.81
N ASP A 92 -12.09 9.97 4.61
CA ASP A 92 -13.07 9.27 3.77
C ASP A 92 -12.38 8.56 2.58
N VAL A 93 -13.14 7.74 1.88
CA VAL A 93 -12.71 7.16 0.60
C VAL A 93 -12.41 8.28 -0.41
N GLY A 94 -11.26 8.20 -1.07
CA GLY A 94 -10.72 9.30 -1.89
C GLY A 94 -9.79 10.24 -1.13
N GLU A 95 -9.40 9.89 0.08
CA GLU A 95 -8.44 10.62 0.89
C GLU A 95 -7.39 9.68 1.45
N ILE A 96 -6.21 10.20 1.76
CA ILE A 96 -5.20 9.54 2.58
C ILE A 96 -4.72 10.47 3.68
N VAL A 97 -4.28 9.88 4.78
CA VAL A 97 -3.50 10.59 5.79
C VAL A 97 -2.10 9.97 5.87
N VAL A 98 -1.13 10.84 6.02
CA VAL A 98 0.29 10.51 6.20
C VAL A 98 0.76 11.19 7.47
N PHE A 99 1.31 10.44 8.43
CA PHE A 99 1.83 10.99 9.68
C PHE A 99 3.04 10.19 10.18
N THR A 100 3.89 10.87 10.95
CA THR A 100 5.04 10.23 11.60
C THR A 100 4.74 10.01 13.07
N ILE A 101 5.08 8.84 13.56
CA ILE A 101 4.90 8.43 14.95
C ILE A 101 6.18 7.82 15.51
N ASP A 102 6.56 8.20 16.74
CA ASP A 102 7.80 7.77 17.37
C ASP A 102 7.65 6.42 18.07
N GLU A 103 8.79 5.77 18.32
CA GLU A 103 8.87 4.52 19.07
C GLU A 103 8.18 4.63 20.45
N GLY A 104 7.47 3.59 20.83
CA GLY A 104 6.74 3.50 22.10
C GLY A 104 5.40 4.21 22.13
N GLN A 105 5.04 4.92 21.06
CA GLN A 105 3.72 5.53 20.92
C GLN A 105 2.72 4.57 20.29
N ILE A 106 1.44 4.94 20.38
CA ILE A 106 0.32 4.21 19.80
C ILE A 106 -0.56 5.12 18.96
N TYR A 107 -1.23 4.57 17.98
CA TYR A 107 -2.36 5.21 17.33
C TYR A 107 -3.54 4.25 17.24
N ASN A 108 -4.73 4.81 17.15
CA ASN A 108 -5.98 4.06 17.05
C ASN A 108 -6.72 4.44 15.78
N VAL A 109 -7.34 3.44 15.16
CA VAL A 109 -8.31 3.63 14.07
C VAL A 109 -9.65 3.14 14.56
N PHE A 110 -10.67 4.01 14.50
CA PHE A 110 -12.02 3.75 14.97
C PHE A 110 -12.99 3.74 13.80
N ASN A 111 -13.93 2.79 13.81
CA ASN A 111 -15.05 2.71 12.89
C ASN A 111 -16.25 3.49 13.47
N PRO A 112 -16.65 4.64 12.88
CA PRO A 112 -17.75 5.45 13.39
C PRO A 112 -19.14 4.89 13.09
N TYR A 113 -19.26 3.95 12.16
CA TYR A 113 -20.55 3.39 11.77
C TYR A 113 -21.13 2.45 12.84
N LYS A 114 -22.46 2.47 12.96
CA LYS A 114 -23.18 1.65 13.94
C LYS A 114 -23.43 0.22 13.47
N GLU A 115 -23.49 0.00 12.16
CA GLU A 115 -23.94 -1.29 11.57
C GLU A 115 -22.97 -1.83 10.52
N ASN A 116 -22.16 -0.98 9.88
CA ASN A 116 -21.28 -1.37 8.78
C ASN A 116 -19.83 -1.47 9.24
N SER A 117 -19.10 -2.41 8.70
CA SER A 117 -17.63 -2.44 8.81
C SER A 117 -16.97 -1.43 7.89
N ILE A 118 -15.75 -1.05 8.22
CA ILE A 118 -14.87 -0.26 7.35
C ILE A 118 -13.69 -1.11 6.91
N GLN A 119 -13.08 -0.73 5.77
CA GLN A 119 -11.87 -1.36 5.26
C GLN A 119 -10.86 -0.29 4.82
N TYR A 120 -9.60 -0.49 5.18
CA TYR A 120 -8.51 0.40 4.78
C TYR A 120 -7.20 -0.36 4.61
N LEU A 121 -6.26 0.26 3.87
CA LEU A 121 -4.86 -0.14 3.86
C LEU A 121 -4.09 0.67 4.89
N GLU A 122 -3.18 -0.01 5.57
CA GLU A 122 -2.22 0.53 6.51
C GLU A 122 -0.81 0.22 5.99
N LEU A 123 -0.04 1.27 5.69
CA LEU A 123 1.34 1.14 5.25
C LEU A 123 2.26 1.76 6.30
N HIS A 124 3.32 1.03 6.64
CA HIS A 124 4.35 1.50 7.56
C HIS A 124 5.70 1.57 6.83
N PHE A 125 6.34 2.74 6.89
CA PHE A 125 7.68 2.93 6.34
C PHE A 125 8.67 3.29 7.43
N TYR A 126 9.85 2.67 7.36
CA TYR A 126 10.93 2.92 8.30
C TYR A 126 11.70 4.19 7.94
N ASN A 127 12.01 4.98 8.96
CA ASN A 127 12.96 6.11 8.90
C ASN A 127 12.69 7.18 7.82
N SER A 128 11.42 7.39 7.44
CA SER A 128 11.03 8.48 6.56
C SER A 128 10.58 9.67 7.39
N ASN A 129 11.21 10.82 7.19
CA ASN A 129 10.78 12.09 7.80
C ASN A 129 9.90 12.83 6.80
N VAL A 130 8.62 12.81 7.03
CA VAL A 130 7.62 13.52 6.21
C VAL A 130 6.78 14.36 7.16
N GLN A 131 6.42 15.57 6.74
CA GLN A 131 5.45 16.37 7.45
C GLN A 131 4.08 15.72 7.33
N ASP A 132 3.34 15.69 8.43
CA ASP A 132 1.97 15.16 8.46
C ASP A 132 1.12 15.86 7.41
N ASN A 133 0.36 15.08 6.67
CA ASN A 133 -0.42 15.58 5.55
C ASN A 133 -1.73 14.80 5.38
N HIS A 134 -2.76 15.50 4.91
CA HIS A 134 -4.05 14.94 4.51
C HIS A 134 -4.29 15.32 3.05
N ILE A 135 -4.44 14.32 2.18
CA ILE A 135 -4.46 14.48 0.73
C ILE A 135 -5.74 13.87 0.18
N SER A 136 -6.49 14.65 -0.60
CA SER A 136 -7.66 14.17 -1.34
C SER A 136 -7.29 13.87 -2.79
N PHE A 137 -7.91 12.87 -3.37
CA PHE A 137 -7.72 12.46 -4.76
C PHE A 137 -9.02 11.94 -5.38
N ASP A 138 -9.10 11.96 -6.71
CA ASP A 138 -10.24 11.43 -7.49
C ASP A 138 -9.73 10.43 -8.53
N LEU A 139 -9.96 9.14 -8.27
CA LEU A 139 -9.57 8.06 -9.18
C LEU A 139 -10.39 8.08 -10.48
N GLN A 140 -11.66 8.48 -10.44
CA GLN A 140 -12.52 8.49 -11.62
C GLN A 140 -12.12 9.60 -12.59
N ALA A 141 -11.81 10.79 -12.05
CA ALA A 141 -11.33 11.92 -12.85
C ALA A 141 -9.96 11.64 -13.49
N SER A 142 -9.20 10.68 -12.96
CA SER A 142 -7.85 10.33 -13.41
C SER A 142 -7.76 8.89 -13.95
N THR A 143 -8.85 8.34 -14.46
CA THR A 143 -8.88 6.99 -15.05
C THR A 143 -7.76 6.79 -16.08
N ASN A 144 -7.13 5.60 -16.05
CA ASN A 144 -5.97 5.20 -16.85
C ASN A 144 -4.69 6.01 -16.58
N ASN A 145 -4.59 6.61 -15.39
CA ASN A 145 -3.38 7.28 -14.93
C ASN A 145 -3.06 6.92 -13.48
N LEU A 146 -1.78 6.91 -13.14
CA LEU A 146 -1.32 6.88 -11.76
C LEU A 146 -1.38 8.28 -11.15
N ILE A 147 -2.10 8.43 -10.06
CA ILE A 147 -2.14 9.64 -9.23
C ILE A 147 -1.04 9.53 -8.19
N GLU A 148 -0.17 10.52 -8.12
CA GLU A 148 0.83 10.62 -7.07
C GLU A 148 0.17 11.05 -5.76
N LEU A 149 0.15 10.17 -4.77
CA LEU A 149 -0.41 10.42 -3.45
C LEU A 149 0.63 10.99 -2.48
N MET A 150 1.88 10.56 -2.62
CA MET A 150 2.99 11.03 -1.79
C MET A 150 4.28 10.94 -2.60
N ASN A 151 5.12 11.96 -2.48
CA ASN A 151 6.45 11.99 -3.11
C ASN A 151 7.44 12.60 -2.14
N THR A 152 8.37 11.80 -1.69
CA THR A 152 9.44 12.16 -0.76
C THR A 152 10.80 11.94 -1.40
N VAL A 153 11.88 12.19 -0.66
CA VAL A 153 13.24 11.89 -1.13
C VAL A 153 13.44 10.40 -1.40
N ASP A 154 12.81 9.54 -0.58
CA ASP A 154 13.05 8.08 -0.58
C ASP A 154 11.92 7.26 -1.18
N ILE A 155 10.69 7.81 -1.24
CA ILE A 155 9.48 7.05 -1.54
C ILE A 155 8.55 7.88 -2.42
N LYS A 156 8.02 7.26 -3.47
CA LYS A 156 6.89 7.79 -4.22
C LYS A 156 5.76 6.77 -4.19
N LEU A 157 4.61 7.16 -3.62
CA LEU A 157 3.39 6.36 -3.53
C LEU A 157 2.40 6.86 -4.58
N SER A 158 1.89 5.96 -5.40
CA SER A 158 0.89 6.29 -6.42
C SER A 158 -0.24 5.26 -6.41
N LEU A 159 -1.43 5.71 -6.80
CA LEU A 159 -2.62 4.89 -6.95
C LEU A 159 -3.25 5.17 -8.31
N GLY A 160 -3.75 4.14 -8.99
CA GLY A 160 -4.43 4.33 -10.28
C GLY A 160 -5.58 3.37 -10.49
N MET A 161 -6.61 3.86 -11.16
CA MET A 161 -7.74 3.07 -11.66
C MET A 161 -7.64 2.98 -13.19
N PHE A 162 -7.79 1.77 -13.72
CA PHE A 162 -7.61 1.48 -15.14
C PHE A 162 -8.80 0.70 -15.70
N GLU A 163 -9.21 1.06 -16.91
CA GLU A 163 -10.15 0.27 -17.68
C GLU A 163 -9.45 -0.96 -18.27
N GLY A 164 -10.22 -2.01 -18.54
CA GLY A 164 -9.67 -3.24 -19.11
C GLY A 164 -8.96 -2.99 -20.44
N ARG A 165 -7.78 -3.57 -20.61
CA ARG A 165 -6.85 -3.37 -21.72
C ARG A 165 -6.15 -2.01 -21.76
N SER A 166 -6.29 -1.21 -20.73
CA SER A 166 -5.49 0.01 -20.59
C SER A 166 -4.12 -0.30 -20.03
N GLU A 167 -3.11 0.30 -20.62
CA GLU A 167 -1.72 0.17 -20.23
C GLU A 167 -1.29 1.30 -19.30
N GLY A 168 -0.35 1.03 -18.42
CA GLY A 168 0.33 1.99 -17.60
C GLY A 168 1.81 1.67 -17.47
N ALA A 169 2.60 2.64 -17.04
CA ALA A 169 4.03 2.44 -16.87
C ALA A 169 4.60 3.27 -15.72
N ILE A 170 5.63 2.73 -15.07
CA ILE A 170 6.45 3.41 -14.08
C ILE A 170 7.83 3.65 -14.69
N SER A 171 8.23 4.92 -14.75
CA SER A 171 9.55 5.30 -15.27
C SER A 171 10.64 5.06 -14.23
N ILE A 172 11.58 4.18 -14.51
CA ILE A 172 12.70 3.89 -13.62
C ILE A 172 13.78 4.95 -13.80
N ARG A 173 14.11 5.62 -12.70
CA ARG A 173 15.19 6.60 -12.62
C ARG A 173 16.47 5.93 -12.11
N ASN A 174 17.63 6.56 -12.36
CA ASN A 174 18.92 6.02 -11.90
C ASN A 174 19.00 5.76 -10.38
N ALA A 175 18.19 6.46 -9.59
CA ALA A 175 18.13 6.31 -8.15
C ALA A 175 17.10 5.25 -7.68
N THR A 176 16.23 4.73 -8.57
CA THR A 176 15.19 3.77 -8.17
C THR A 176 15.82 2.45 -7.75
N ARG A 177 15.63 2.09 -6.47
CA ARG A 177 16.16 0.85 -5.87
C ARG A 177 15.19 -0.32 -6.01
N GLY A 178 13.91 -0.04 -6.11
CA GLY A 178 12.87 -1.06 -6.26
C GLY A 178 11.48 -0.48 -6.44
N VAL A 179 10.57 -1.33 -6.86
CA VAL A 179 9.13 -1.03 -6.99
C VAL A 179 8.35 -2.11 -6.28
N PHE A 180 7.36 -1.70 -5.50
CA PHE A 180 6.38 -2.59 -4.91
C PHE A 180 4.99 -2.22 -5.43
N SER A 181 4.22 -3.23 -5.86
CA SER A 181 2.86 -3.03 -6.37
C SER A 181 1.88 -3.92 -5.62
N TYR A 182 0.68 -3.41 -5.37
CA TYR A 182 -0.42 -4.14 -4.71
C TYR A 182 -1.73 -3.93 -5.48
N VAL A 183 -2.41 -5.02 -5.82
CA VAL A 183 -3.70 -4.98 -6.52
C VAL A 183 -4.84 -4.86 -5.52
N LEU A 184 -5.49 -3.70 -5.49
CA LEU A 184 -6.66 -3.46 -4.64
C LEU A 184 -7.94 -4.03 -5.25
N GLN A 185 -8.08 -3.95 -6.58
CA GLN A 185 -9.27 -4.40 -7.29
C GLN A 185 -8.93 -4.90 -8.68
N GLY A 186 -9.63 -5.95 -9.13
CA GLY A 186 -9.47 -6.50 -10.46
C GLY A 186 -8.21 -7.34 -10.63
N ALA A 187 -7.61 -7.28 -11.82
CA ALA A 187 -6.40 -8.01 -12.16
C ALA A 187 -5.52 -7.20 -13.12
N PHE A 188 -4.22 -7.43 -13.04
CA PHE A 188 -3.21 -6.81 -13.89
C PHE A 188 -2.23 -7.85 -14.44
N GLU A 189 -1.75 -7.62 -15.64
CA GLU A 189 -0.48 -8.15 -16.10
C GLU A 189 0.59 -7.10 -15.78
N PHE A 190 1.59 -7.47 -14.98
CA PHE A 190 2.64 -6.57 -14.54
C PHE A 190 4.00 -7.21 -14.84
N GLN A 191 4.77 -6.65 -15.77
CA GLN A 191 6.02 -7.22 -16.25
C GLN A 191 5.90 -8.72 -16.58
N ASN A 192 4.92 -9.07 -17.44
CA ASN A 192 4.59 -10.45 -17.85
C ASN A 192 4.21 -11.38 -16.67
N ARG A 193 3.69 -10.84 -15.58
CA ARG A 193 3.22 -11.59 -14.41
C ARG A 193 1.77 -11.24 -14.12
N LEU A 194 0.94 -12.28 -14.00
CA LEU A 194 -0.47 -12.10 -13.64
C LEU A 194 -0.60 -11.85 -12.15
N LEU A 195 -1.24 -10.73 -11.79
CA LEU A 195 -1.59 -10.36 -10.43
C LEU A 195 -3.10 -10.23 -10.32
N GLN A 196 -3.68 -10.83 -9.30
CA GLN A 196 -5.10 -10.73 -8.96
C GLN A 196 -5.30 -9.85 -7.72
N VAL A 197 -6.55 -9.55 -7.39
CA VAL A 197 -6.90 -8.78 -6.20
C VAL A 197 -6.23 -9.35 -4.95
N GLY A 198 -5.54 -8.48 -4.22
CA GLY A 198 -4.79 -8.81 -3.01
C GLY A 198 -3.39 -9.38 -3.25
N ASP A 199 -2.99 -9.65 -4.49
CA ASP A 199 -1.61 -10.01 -4.81
C ASP A 199 -0.71 -8.78 -4.82
N SER A 200 0.58 -9.01 -4.57
CA SER A 200 1.62 -7.98 -4.63
C SER A 200 2.83 -8.47 -5.39
N LEU A 201 3.56 -7.53 -5.95
CA LEU A 201 4.83 -7.79 -6.65
C LEU A 201 5.90 -6.83 -6.14
N ALA A 202 7.02 -7.36 -5.70
CA ALA A 202 8.24 -6.60 -5.45
C ALA A 202 9.23 -6.83 -6.58
N LEU A 203 9.83 -5.75 -7.09
CA LEU A 203 10.86 -5.74 -8.13
C LEU A 203 12.07 -4.96 -7.64
N TRP A 204 13.27 -5.49 -7.86
CA TRP A 204 14.55 -4.83 -7.57
C TRP A 204 15.61 -5.24 -8.58
N ASP A 205 16.83 -4.72 -8.47
CA ASP A 205 17.87 -4.85 -9.49
C ASP A 205 17.44 -4.31 -10.86
N LEU A 206 16.64 -3.26 -10.84
CA LEU A 206 15.98 -2.71 -12.02
C LEU A 206 17.01 -2.12 -13.00
N PRO A 207 16.85 -2.37 -14.31
CA PRO A 207 17.64 -1.70 -15.33
C PRO A 207 17.36 -0.20 -15.31
N THR A 208 18.40 0.61 -15.46
CA THR A 208 18.24 2.08 -15.47
C THR A 208 17.62 2.54 -16.78
N GLN A 209 16.75 3.56 -16.70
CA GLN A 209 16.06 4.20 -17.84
C GLN A 209 15.08 3.28 -18.59
N GLU A 210 14.59 2.24 -17.95
CA GLU A 210 13.52 1.40 -18.48
C GLU A 210 12.14 1.78 -17.91
N LEU A 211 11.11 1.32 -18.61
CA LEU A 211 9.72 1.40 -18.13
C LEU A 211 9.34 0.05 -17.52
N ILE A 212 8.72 0.10 -16.36
CA ILE A 212 8.00 -1.03 -15.82
C ILE A 212 6.56 -0.91 -16.29
N GLU A 213 6.19 -1.75 -17.23
CA GLU A 213 4.88 -1.72 -17.87
C GLU A 213 3.89 -2.64 -17.17
N PHE A 214 2.63 -2.26 -17.21
CA PHE A 214 1.52 -3.08 -16.76
C PHE A 214 0.26 -2.82 -17.60
N GLU A 215 -0.61 -3.82 -17.68
CA GLU A 215 -1.91 -3.77 -18.36
C GLU A 215 -3.02 -4.19 -17.38
N ALA A 216 -4.12 -3.44 -17.33
CA ALA A 216 -5.31 -3.84 -16.59
C ALA A 216 -6.06 -4.93 -17.37
N LEU A 217 -6.39 -6.03 -16.72
CA LEU A 217 -7.10 -7.16 -17.33
C LEU A 217 -8.61 -7.14 -17.07
N SER A 218 -9.07 -6.19 -16.25
CA SER A 218 -10.49 -5.99 -15.93
C SER A 218 -10.84 -4.50 -15.87
N ASN A 219 -12.11 -4.16 -16.11
CA ASN A 219 -12.58 -2.78 -16.00
C ASN A 219 -12.58 -2.32 -14.55
N GLY A 220 -12.21 -1.06 -14.32
CA GLY A 220 -12.13 -0.47 -12.98
C GLY A 220 -11.08 -1.14 -12.09
N ALA A 221 -10.03 -1.73 -12.66
CA ALA A 221 -8.94 -2.32 -11.90
C ALA A 221 -8.12 -1.25 -11.18
N ILE A 222 -7.77 -1.48 -9.90
CA ILE A 222 -7.08 -0.50 -9.05
C ILE A 222 -5.77 -1.10 -8.55
N ILE A 223 -4.67 -0.36 -8.78
CA ILE A 223 -3.32 -0.73 -8.36
C ILE A 223 -2.67 0.39 -7.55
N LEU A 224 -2.05 0.01 -6.43
CA LEU A 224 -1.15 0.83 -5.64
C LEU A 224 0.28 0.52 -6.06
N THR A 225 1.11 1.55 -6.27
CA THR A 225 2.53 1.39 -6.60
C THR A 225 3.39 2.23 -5.67
N ILE A 226 4.52 1.69 -5.25
CA ILE A 226 5.50 2.33 -4.38
C ILE A 226 6.84 2.23 -5.08
N GLU A 227 7.40 3.37 -5.45
CA GLU A 227 8.76 3.49 -5.97
C GLU A 227 9.69 3.87 -4.80
N PHE A 228 10.80 3.15 -4.65
CA PHE A 228 11.85 3.42 -3.67
C PHE A 228 13.05 4.03 -4.37
N VAL A 229 13.47 5.20 -3.93
CA VAL A 229 14.55 6.01 -4.54
C VAL A 229 15.84 5.91 -3.74
#